data_0357eada65016fc228536db426f12e0e
#
_entry.id   0357eada65016fc228536db426f12e0e
#
_cell.length_a   1.000
_cell.length_b   1.000
_cell.length_c   1.000
_cell.angle_alpha   90.00
_cell.angle_beta   90.00
_cell.angle_gamma   90.00
#
_symmetry.space_group_name_H-M   'P 1'
#
loop_
_entity.id
_entity.type
_entity.pdbx_description
1 polymer ?
#
loop_
_entity_poly.entity_id
_entity_poly.type
_entity_poly.pdbx_seq_one_letter_code
_entity_poly.pdbx_strand_id
1 'polypeptide(L)'
;MQHIDTFCHFYKTDRLSFLYGVFTVSTVVGFIPRIPQLLVYGFLVVFALYCFWKPHKTNRWLVAFLLYIPLELHIAQPDPLFKSWPRYAMFVLLLACVSPLFLGEYHRMARRRLMLILLWLCAFIGVGSFFCRFLGINYMVAKSMDVFKEVGLFGGLTIHSMLLGPISGIGAIFLSYQAMQTRRKWLWLCVVACLFSVFFSSSRIALAASLAGMAAAFYKLSGSVNKFLRMSLVAVLLAGSSFPFWSGAMDGIIEKNAGTASVINVSSREKKWDVRMMEFQGSPVFGVGFSSVNPILAEEEFDPVTGTIEPGTSWLAVFSMLGLIGAVFVLPFFYKCFRTVWQQHDAFHAIIVGVLTLLFVHMFAEGYIFSAGSFMCYILWLTLGVAYDSKCSGRCL
;
A
#
# COMPACT_ATOMS: atom_id res chain seq x y z
N MET A 1 8.30 14.68 -23.28
CA MET A 1 9.73 14.96 -23.13
C MET A 1 10.07 15.49 -21.74
N GLN A 2 9.41 16.52 -21.20
CA GLN A 2 9.71 17.06 -19.85
C GLN A 2 9.81 16.00 -18.71
N HIS A 3 9.05 14.91 -18.73
CA HIS A 3 9.09 13.89 -17.68
C HIS A 3 10.25 12.89 -17.83
N ILE A 4 10.73 12.63 -19.05
CA ILE A 4 11.92 11.80 -19.28
C ILE A 4 13.16 12.60 -18.85
N ASP A 5 13.20 13.89 -19.16
CA ASP A 5 14.26 14.78 -18.69
C ASP A 5 14.27 14.90 -17.16
N THR A 6 13.09 14.91 -16.52
CA THR A 6 12.95 14.87 -15.06
C THR A 6 13.52 13.56 -14.48
N PHE A 7 13.24 12.40 -15.12
CA PHE A 7 13.74 11.10 -14.67
C PHE A 7 15.28 11.01 -14.77
N CYS A 8 15.83 11.47 -15.90
CA CYS A 8 17.29 11.54 -16.11
C CYS A 8 17.97 12.53 -15.15
N HIS A 9 17.30 13.65 -14.84
CA HIS A 9 17.79 14.62 -13.86
C HIS A 9 17.79 14.04 -12.45
N PHE A 10 16.76 13.27 -12.08
CA PHE A 10 16.72 12.57 -10.77
C PHE A 10 17.84 11.57 -10.61
N TYR A 11 18.10 10.76 -11.63
CA TYR A 11 19.24 9.81 -11.59
C TYR A 11 20.58 10.51 -11.39
N LYS A 12 20.79 11.67 -12.05
CA LYS A 12 22.04 12.44 -11.93
C LYS A 12 22.22 13.08 -10.55
N THR A 13 21.12 13.50 -9.90
CA THR A 13 21.19 14.28 -8.65
C THR A 13 21.15 13.43 -7.38
N ASP A 14 20.51 12.26 -7.40
CA ASP A 14 20.45 11.36 -6.24
C ASP A 14 20.28 9.89 -6.69
N ARG A 15 21.39 9.29 -7.07
CA ARG A 15 21.44 7.90 -7.54
C ARG A 15 20.95 6.90 -6.50
N LEU A 16 21.22 7.15 -5.21
CA LEU A 16 20.91 6.21 -4.15
C LEU A 16 19.40 6.13 -3.91
N SER A 17 18.70 7.27 -3.85
CA SER A 17 17.22 7.27 -3.75
C SER A 17 16.56 6.61 -4.96
N PHE A 18 17.09 6.87 -6.16
CA PHE A 18 16.58 6.24 -7.38
C PHE A 18 16.74 4.71 -7.33
N LEU A 19 17.94 4.23 -7.02
CA LEU A 19 18.23 2.79 -6.92
C LEU A 19 17.37 2.14 -5.85
N TYR A 20 17.18 2.80 -4.70
CA TYR A 20 16.33 2.30 -3.63
C TYR A 20 14.86 2.14 -4.07
N GLY A 21 14.31 3.12 -4.79
CA GLY A 21 12.95 3.03 -5.33
C GLY A 21 12.77 1.87 -6.32
N VAL A 22 13.68 1.73 -7.28
CA VAL A 22 13.67 0.62 -8.26
C VAL A 22 13.85 -0.73 -7.55
N PHE A 23 14.79 -0.81 -6.62
CA PHE A 23 15.07 -2.02 -5.87
C PHE A 23 13.85 -2.47 -5.03
N THR A 24 13.16 -1.54 -4.37
CA THR A 24 11.95 -1.86 -3.59
C THR A 24 10.84 -2.44 -4.47
N VAL A 25 10.66 -1.92 -5.70
CA VAL A 25 9.67 -2.48 -6.63
C VAL A 25 10.11 -3.83 -7.16
N SER A 26 11.42 -4.07 -7.35
CA SER A 26 11.92 -5.37 -7.82
C SER A 26 11.55 -6.52 -6.88
N THR A 27 11.28 -6.24 -5.60
CA THR A 27 10.87 -7.27 -4.61
C THR A 27 9.45 -7.81 -4.84
N VAL A 28 8.60 -7.09 -5.58
CA VAL A 28 7.20 -7.49 -5.85
C VAL A 28 6.97 -7.97 -7.26
N VAL A 29 7.97 -7.85 -8.13
CA VAL A 29 7.89 -8.24 -9.54
C VAL A 29 8.36 -9.69 -9.70
N GLY A 30 7.54 -10.52 -10.35
CA GLY A 30 7.79 -11.96 -10.45
C GLY A 30 8.77 -12.38 -11.54
N PHE A 31 9.03 -11.53 -12.55
CA PHE A 31 9.99 -11.84 -13.62
C PHE A 31 11.46 -11.55 -13.23
N ILE A 32 11.69 -10.89 -12.10
CA ILE A 32 13.04 -10.70 -11.55
C ILE A 32 13.32 -11.86 -10.59
N PRO A 33 14.51 -12.49 -10.66
CA PRO A 33 14.90 -13.51 -9.69
C PRO A 33 14.78 -13.02 -8.26
N ARG A 34 14.31 -13.87 -7.35
CA ARG A 34 14.14 -13.49 -5.95
C ARG A 34 15.44 -12.99 -5.34
N ILE A 35 15.45 -11.75 -4.93
CA ILE A 35 16.58 -11.15 -4.26
C ILE A 35 16.67 -11.74 -2.84
N PRO A 36 17.84 -12.23 -2.41
CA PRO A 36 18.01 -12.72 -1.04
C PRO A 36 17.63 -11.66 -0.01
N GLN A 37 16.86 -12.05 0.99
CA GLN A 37 16.37 -11.12 2.04
C GLN A 37 17.50 -10.32 2.71
N LEU A 38 18.66 -10.96 2.88
CA LEU A 38 19.85 -10.29 3.44
C LEU A 38 20.26 -9.07 2.63
N LEU A 39 20.19 -9.14 1.30
CA LEU A 39 20.51 -8.00 0.42
C LEU A 39 19.44 -6.92 0.50
N VAL A 40 18.17 -7.30 0.60
CA VAL A 40 17.04 -6.36 0.77
C VAL A 40 17.23 -5.57 2.07
N TYR A 41 17.49 -6.25 3.16
CA TYR A 41 17.71 -5.62 4.46
C TYR A 41 19.03 -4.84 4.52
N GLY A 42 20.10 -5.38 3.93
CA GLY A 42 21.38 -4.67 3.82
C GLY A 42 21.24 -3.34 3.10
N PHE A 43 20.50 -3.32 1.99
CA PHE A 43 20.28 -2.08 1.24
C PHE A 43 19.37 -1.09 2.02
N LEU A 44 18.38 -1.59 2.75
CA LEU A 44 17.57 -0.76 3.64
C LEU A 44 18.42 -0.11 4.74
N VAL A 45 19.33 -0.87 5.36
CA VAL A 45 20.27 -0.33 6.37
C VAL A 45 21.15 0.76 5.77
N VAL A 46 21.77 0.50 4.63
CA VAL A 46 22.64 1.49 3.94
C VAL A 46 21.87 2.77 3.63
N PHE A 47 20.64 2.64 3.11
CA PHE A 47 19.84 3.82 2.80
C PHE A 47 19.35 4.56 4.05
N ALA A 48 19.01 3.84 5.12
CA ALA A 48 18.65 4.45 6.40
C ALA A 48 19.82 5.22 7.03
N LEU A 49 21.03 4.65 7.01
CA LEU A 49 22.24 5.33 7.48
C LEU A 49 22.54 6.58 6.62
N TYR A 50 22.37 6.48 5.31
CA TYR A 50 22.53 7.64 4.42
C TYR A 50 21.52 8.73 4.72
N CYS A 51 20.26 8.39 4.97
CA CYS A 51 19.24 9.35 5.40
C CYS A 51 19.60 9.99 6.74
N PHE A 52 20.05 9.20 7.70
CA PHE A 52 20.47 9.70 9.02
C PHE A 52 21.65 10.68 8.93
N TRP A 53 22.59 10.46 8.01
CA TRP A 53 23.73 11.35 7.81
C TRP A 53 23.39 12.74 7.27
N LYS A 54 22.21 12.88 6.64
CA LYS A 54 21.77 14.17 6.10
C LYS A 54 21.22 15.09 7.21
N PRO A 55 21.43 16.41 7.11
CA PRO A 55 20.88 17.37 8.08
C PRO A 55 19.36 17.20 8.21
N HIS A 56 18.88 16.98 9.43
CA HIS A 56 17.47 16.75 9.70
C HIS A 56 17.06 17.25 11.10
N LYS A 57 15.74 17.44 11.25
CA LYS A 57 15.05 17.52 12.53
C LYS A 57 14.23 16.25 12.71
N THR A 58 14.10 15.76 13.92
CA THR A 58 13.27 14.58 14.19
C THR A 58 11.82 14.96 14.48
N ASN A 59 10.90 14.16 14.00
CA ASN A 59 9.48 14.28 14.34
C ASN A 59 9.23 13.68 15.72
N ARG A 60 9.06 14.53 16.74
CA ARG A 60 8.88 14.11 18.14
C ARG A 60 7.73 13.14 18.33
N TRP A 61 6.64 13.24 17.57
CA TRP A 61 5.50 12.33 17.66
C TRP A 61 5.87 10.91 17.23
N LEU A 62 6.56 10.77 16.09
CA LEU A 62 7.02 9.46 15.63
C LEU A 62 8.13 8.90 16.51
N VAL A 63 9.00 9.75 17.05
CA VAL A 63 10.00 9.30 18.06
C VAL A 63 9.31 8.76 19.29
N ALA A 64 8.30 9.45 19.84
CA ALA A 64 7.54 8.96 20.98
C ALA A 64 6.83 7.64 20.68
N PHE A 65 6.25 7.51 19.50
CA PHE A 65 5.66 6.24 19.03
C PHE A 65 6.69 5.11 18.98
N LEU A 66 7.86 5.37 18.39
CA LEU A 66 8.93 4.38 18.31
C LEU A 66 9.51 4.02 19.68
N LEU A 67 9.52 4.93 20.65
CA LEU A 67 9.93 4.64 22.04
C LEU A 67 8.85 3.86 22.80
N TYR A 68 7.58 4.02 22.44
CA TYR A 68 6.49 3.24 23.02
C TYR A 68 6.58 1.74 22.68
N ILE A 69 6.94 1.39 21.45
CA ILE A 69 6.97 0.00 21.00
C ILE A 69 7.91 -0.90 21.84
N PRO A 70 9.16 -0.53 22.15
CA PRO A 70 10.01 -1.31 23.08
C PRO A 70 9.41 -1.49 24.48
N LEU A 71 8.78 -0.44 25.02
CA LEU A 71 8.09 -0.52 26.32
C LEU A 71 6.93 -1.52 26.26
N GLU A 72 6.12 -1.43 25.20
CA GLU A 72 5.01 -2.33 24.97
C GLU A 72 5.49 -3.78 24.80
N LEU A 73 6.54 -4.03 23.98
CA LEU A 73 7.14 -5.36 23.81
C LEU A 73 7.68 -5.94 25.11
N HIS A 74 8.21 -5.10 25.99
CA HIS A 74 8.66 -5.54 27.31
C HIS A 74 7.51 -5.95 28.24
N ILE A 75 6.35 -5.28 28.12
CA ILE A 75 5.15 -5.57 28.91
C ILE A 75 4.40 -6.78 28.35
N ALA A 76 4.17 -6.81 27.03
CA ALA A 76 3.37 -7.85 26.37
C ALA A 76 4.10 -9.19 26.27
N GLN A 77 5.44 -9.19 26.25
CA GLN A 77 6.30 -10.38 26.15
C GLN A 77 5.81 -11.38 25.07
N PRO A 78 5.70 -10.94 23.80
CA PRO A 78 5.17 -11.78 22.74
C PRO A 78 6.03 -13.04 22.54
N ASP A 79 5.41 -14.10 22.01
CA ASP A 79 6.09 -15.35 21.72
C ASP A 79 7.33 -15.11 20.83
N PRO A 80 8.51 -15.69 21.19
CA PRO A 80 9.75 -15.56 20.40
C PRO A 80 9.61 -15.99 18.95
N LEU A 81 8.66 -16.86 18.61
CA LEU A 81 8.35 -17.29 17.25
C LEU A 81 8.13 -16.10 16.31
N PHE A 82 7.48 -15.04 16.77
CA PHE A 82 7.14 -13.88 15.95
C PHE A 82 8.32 -12.94 15.69
N LYS A 83 9.44 -13.11 16.39
CA LYS A 83 10.64 -12.29 16.19
C LYS A 83 10.33 -10.77 16.23
N SER A 84 9.52 -10.34 17.19
CA SER A 84 9.00 -8.96 17.27
C SER A 84 10.10 -7.91 17.35
N TRP A 85 11.20 -8.17 18.08
CA TRP A 85 12.35 -7.26 18.17
C TRP A 85 13.08 -7.05 16.83
N PRO A 86 13.47 -8.07 16.07
CA PRO A 86 13.99 -7.90 14.70
C PRO A 86 13.01 -7.16 13.76
N ARG A 87 11.72 -7.47 13.85
CA ARG A 87 10.69 -6.76 13.05
C ARG A 87 10.57 -5.30 13.43
N TYR A 88 10.64 -4.99 14.72
CA TYR A 88 10.69 -3.61 15.19
C TYR A 88 11.92 -2.86 14.65
N ALA A 89 13.12 -3.45 14.73
CA ALA A 89 14.31 -2.85 14.19
C ALA A 89 14.18 -2.54 12.67
N MET A 90 13.62 -3.48 11.89
CA MET A 90 13.37 -3.27 10.48
C MET A 90 12.32 -2.19 10.22
N PHE A 91 11.30 -2.08 11.07
CA PHE A 91 10.30 -1.04 10.99
C PHE A 91 10.89 0.36 11.27
N VAL A 92 11.76 0.48 12.27
CA VAL A 92 12.50 1.74 12.53
C VAL A 92 13.32 2.16 11.32
N LEU A 93 14.06 1.23 10.71
CA LEU A 93 14.85 1.50 9.50
C LEU A 93 13.96 1.92 8.32
N LEU A 94 12.83 1.25 8.12
CA LEU A 94 11.85 1.63 7.09
C LEU A 94 11.34 3.05 7.32
N LEU A 95 10.93 3.37 8.56
CA LEU A 95 10.45 4.71 8.90
C LEU A 95 11.52 5.78 8.71
N ALA A 96 12.78 5.48 9.02
CA ALA A 96 13.89 6.39 8.78
C ALA A 96 14.06 6.72 7.28
N CYS A 97 13.79 5.76 6.40
CA CYS A 97 13.91 5.93 4.96
C CYS A 97 12.75 6.73 4.34
N VAL A 98 11.51 6.42 4.72
CA VAL A 98 10.34 6.84 3.92
C VAL A 98 9.30 7.65 4.68
N SER A 99 9.27 7.54 6.03
CA SER A 99 8.30 8.29 6.83
C SER A 99 8.79 9.71 7.15
N PRO A 100 7.93 10.58 7.69
CA PRO A 100 8.37 11.89 8.17
C PRO A 100 9.04 11.82 9.56
N LEU A 101 9.78 10.74 9.85
CA LEU A 101 10.61 10.62 11.05
C LEU A 101 11.73 11.68 11.00
N PHE A 102 12.40 11.78 9.86
CA PHE A 102 13.39 12.81 9.60
C PHE A 102 12.79 13.92 8.73
N LEU A 103 12.88 15.14 9.24
CA LEU A 103 12.35 16.37 8.62
C LEU A 103 13.51 17.22 8.14
N GLY A 104 13.66 17.36 6.84
CA GLY A 104 14.70 18.16 6.21
C GLY A 104 14.41 18.33 4.73
N GLU A 105 15.07 19.27 4.07
CA GLU A 105 14.87 19.51 2.64
C GLU A 105 15.23 18.28 1.81
N TYR A 106 16.40 17.68 2.09
CA TYR A 106 16.82 16.44 1.45
C TYR A 106 15.74 15.35 1.56
N HIS A 107 15.22 15.09 2.77
CA HIS A 107 14.26 14.03 3.04
C HIS A 107 12.92 14.27 2.31
N ARG A 108 12.45 15.52 2.26
CA ARG A 108 11.24 15.87 1.50
C ARG A 108 11.43 15.61 0.00
N MET A 109 12.57 16.05 -0.54
CA MET A 109 12.89 15.81 -1.95
C MET A 109 13.04 14.32 -2.26
N ALA A 110 13.73 13.57 -1.40
CA ALA A 110 13.91 12.12 -1.56
C ALA A 110 12.56 11.39 -1.55
N ARG A 111 11.67 11.66 -0.57
CA ARG A 111 10.33 11.07 -0.52
C ARG A 111 9.48 11.41 -1.75
N ARG A 112 9.51 12.68 -2.19
CA ARG A 112 8.78 13.08 -3.41
C ARG A 112 9.29 12.34 -4.65
N ARG A 113 10.60 12.19 -4.79
CA ARG A 113 11.23 11.44 -5.89
C ARG A 113 10.87 9.96 -5.83
N LEU A 114 11.02 9.32 -4.67
CA LEU A 114 10.63 7.93 -4.45
C LEU A 114 9.17 7.71 -4.82
N MET A 115 8.26 8.60 -4.39
CA MET A 115 6.85 8.52 -4.73
C MET A 115 6.62 8.58 -6.23
N LEU A 116 7.25 9.52 -6.95
CA LEU A 116 7.11 9.62 -8.41
C LEU A 116 7.62 8.35 -9.13
N ILE A 117 8.76 7.81 -8.70
CA ILE A 117 9.29 6.54 -9.25
C ILE A 117 8.28 5.43 -9.04
N LEU A 118 7.75 5.29 -7.83
CA LEU A 118 6.79 4.24 -7.51
C LEU A 118 5.49 4.38 -8.28
N LEU A 119 4.97 5.60 -8.44
CA LEU A 119 3.76 5.84 -9.23
C LEU A 119 3.93 5.38 -10.69
N TRP A 120 5.07 5.68 -11.30
CA TRP A 120 5.38 5.21 -12.65
C TRP A 120 5.54 3.69 -12.73
N LEU A 121 6.20 3.09 -11.75
CA LEU A 121 6.40 1.64 -11.71
C LEU A 121 5.07 0.91 -11.43
N CYS A 122 4.21 1.45 -10.57
CA CYS A 122 2.85 0.92 -10.37
C CYS A 122 2.02 0.99 -11.66
N ALA A 123 2.11 2.09 -12.40
CA ALA A 123 1.46 2.22 -13.70
C ALA A 123 2.00 1.20 -14.71
N PHE A 124 3.32 1.03 -14.77
CA PHE A 124 3.96 0.03 -15.64
C PHE A 124 3.52 -1.40 -15.30
N ILE A 125 3.50 -1.75 -14.00
CA ILE A 125 3.04 -3.07 -13.54
C ILE A 125 1.57 -3.29 -13.89
N GLY A 126 0.70 -2.29 -13.66
CA GLY A 126 -0.72 -2.39 -13.96
C GLY A 126 -0.99 -2.59 -15.45
N VAL A 127 -0.41 -1.75 -16.32
CA VAL A 127 -0.56 -1.87 -17.77
C VAL A 127 0.10 -3.15 -18.29
N GLY A 128 1.32 -3.47 -17.84
CA GLY A 128 2.03 -4.67 -18.25
C GLY A 128 1.28 -5.95 -17.87
N SER A 129 0.68 -6.00 -16.68
CA SER A 129 -0.11 -7.15 -16.24
C SER A 129 -1.37 -7.36 -17.09
N PHE A 130 -1.99 -6.28 -17.57
CA PHE A 130 -3.09 -6.38 -18.52
C PHE A 130 -2.66 -7.15 -19.78
N PHE A 131 -1.54 -6.80 -20.38
CA PHE A 131 -1.01 -7.52 -21.54
C PHE A 131 -0.61 -8.95 -21.22
N CYS A 132 -0.02 -9.19 -20.03
CA CYS A 132 0.34 -10.54 -19.59
C CYS A 132 -0.86 -11.48 -19.54
N ARG A 133 -2.07 -10.99 -19.23
CA ARG A 133 -3.30 -11.79 -19.24
C ARG A 133 -3.61 -12.38 -20.63
N PHE A 134 -3.43 -11.59 -21.68
CA PHE A 134 -3.68 -12.03 -23.06
C PHE A 134 -2.54 -12.90 -23.61
N LEU A 135 -1.33 -12.72 -23.11
CA LEU A 135 -0.16 -13.52 -23.49
C LEU A 135 -0.06 -14.83 -22.70
N GLY A 136 -0.99 -15.10 -21.79
CA GLY A 136 -0.95 -16.30 -20.91
C GLY A 136 0.20 -16.26 -19.89
N ILE A 137 0.79 -15.09 -19.62
CA ILE A 137 1.90 -14.93 -18.68
C ILE A 137 1.37 -14.63 -17.29
N ASN A 138 1.76 -15.44 -16.29
CA ASN A 138 1.41 -15.22 -14.90
C ASN A 138 2.62 -15.58 -14.01
N TYR A 139 3.26 -14.56 -13.44
CA TYR A 139 4.44 -14.71 -12.58
C TYR A 139 4.11 -14.98 -11.13
N MET A 140 2.86 -15.29 -10.82
CA MET A 140 2.45 -15.58 -9.45
C MET A 140 3.22 -16.78 -8.89
N VAL A 141 3.84 -16.59 -7.72
CA VAL A 141 4.54 -17.66 -7.02
C VAL A 141 3.54 -18.47 -6.23
N ALA A 142 3.20 -19.64 -6.76
CA ALA A 142 2.32 -20.58 -6.08
C ALA A 142 3.11 -21.49 -5.13
N LYS A 143 2.63 -21.66 -3.90
CA LYS A 143 3.05 -22.80 -3.06
C LYS A 143 2.50 -24.14 -3.61
N SER A 144 1.41 -24.10 -4.40
CA SER A 144 0.94 -25.20 -5.25
C SER A 144 0.29 -24.62 -6.50
N MET A 145 0.89 -24.86 -7.67
CA MET A 145 0.38 -24.35 -8.97
C MET A 145 -1.04 -24.82 -9.30
N ASP A 146 -1.45 -26.00 -8.77
CA ASP A 146 -2.71 -26.61 -9.12
C ASP A 146 -3.92 -25.93 -8.47
N VAL A 147 -3.83 -25.56 -7.19
CA VAL A 147 -4.91 -24.87 -6.47
C VAL A 147 -5.20 -23.47 -7.06
N PHE A 148 -4.19 -22.80 -7.60
CA PHE A 148 -4.37 -21.44 -8.16
C PHE A 148 -4.92 -21.44 -9.58
N LYS A 149 -4.69 -22.50 -10.36
CA LYS A 149 -5.32 -22.67 -11.68
C LYS A 149 -6.81 -22.91 -11.54
N GLU A 150 -7.21 -23.72 -10.54
CA GLU A 150 -8.62 -24.02 -10.27
C GLU A 150 -9.40 -22.78 -9.78
N VAL A 151 -8.76 -21.85 -9.06
CA VAL A 151 -9.41 -20.68 -8.47
C VAL A 151 -9.32 -19.43 -9.37
N GLY A 152 -8.70 -19.51 -10.55
CA GLY A 152 -8.61 -18.39 -11.50
C GLY A 152 -7.84 -17.18 -11.00
N LEU A 153 -6.91 -17.33 -10.04
CA LEU A 153 -6.11 -16.23 -9.48
C LEU A 153 -5.04 -15.76 -10.46
N PHE A 154 -4.96 -14.44 -10.63
CA PHE A 154 -4.01 -13.81 -11.55
C PHE A 154 -3.15 -12.77 -10.84
N GLY A 155 -1.83 -12.93 -10.89
CA GLY A 155 -0.83 -12.00 -10.36
C GLY A 155 -0.15 -11.14 -11.44
N GLY A 156 -0.30 -11.51 -12.72
CA GLY A 156 0.35 -10.80 -13.83
C GLY A 156 1.87 -10.70 -13.66
N LEU A 157 2.38 -9.48 -13.65
CA LEU A 157 3.81 -9.19 -13.41
C LEU A 157 4.19 -9.29 -11.92
N THR A 158 3.23 -9.37 -10.99
CA THR A 158 3.53 -9.44 -9.56
C THR A 158 3.58 -10.88 -9.06
N ILE A 159 4.27 -11.07 -7.93
CA ILE A 159 4.43 -12.37 -7.29
C ILE A 159 3.13 -12.89 -6.63
N HIS A 160 2.11 -12.02 -6.45
CA HIS A 160 0.87 -12.39 -5.79
C HIS A 160 -0.31 -11.53 -6.27
N SER A 161 -1.50 -12.12 -6.44
CA SER A 161 -2.71 -11.41 -6.89
C SER A 161 -3.14 -10.29 -5.93
N MET A 162 -2.96 -10.47 -4.60
CA MET A 162 -3.28 -9.45 -3.59
C MET A 162 -2.39 -8.20 -3.69
N LEU A 163 -1.22 -8.27 -4.34
CA LEU A 163 -0.37 -7.11 -4.64
C LEU A 163 -0.77 -6.45 -5.94
N LEU A 164 -1.19 -7.23 -6.95
CA LEU A 164 -1.55 -6.70 -8.26
C LEU A 164 -2.69 -5.68 -8.18
N GLY A 165 -3.74 -6.00 -7.41
CA GLY A 165 -4.93 -5.13 -7.28
C GLY A 165 -4.59 -3.71 -6.83
N PRO A 166 -4.06 -3.49 -5.63
CA PRO A 166 -3.76 -2.15 -5.14
C PRO A 166 -2.65 -1.44 -5.94
N ILE A 167 -1.63 -2.15 -6.43
CA ILE A 167 -0.58 -1.58 -7.29
C ILE A 167 -1.20 -1.03 -8.57
N SER A 168 -2.06 -1.80 -9.23
CA SER A 168 -2.75 -1.36 -10.46
C SER A 168 -3.72 -0.21 -10.19
N GLY A 169 -4.41 -0.22 -9.05
CA GLY A 169 -5.27 0.88 -8.61
C GLY A 169 -4.50 2.20 -8.43
N ILE A 170 -3.33 2.14 -7.80
CA ILE A 170 -2.42 3.29 -7.66
C ILE A 170 -1.96 3.78 -9.05
N GLY A 171 -1.61 2.85 -9.94
CA GLY A 171 -1.26 3.15 -11.33
C GLY A 171 -2.40 3.85 -12.08
N ALA A 172 -3.64 3.38 -11.91
CA ALA A 172 -4.83 3.99 -12.51
C ALA A 172 -5.06 5.42 -12.03
N ILE A 173 -4.94 5.69 -10.72
CA ILE A 173 -5.05 7.04 -10.14
C ILE A 173 -3.99 7.96 -10.74
N PHE A 174 -2.76 7.51 -10.80
CA PHE A 174 -1.65 8.32 -11.34
C PHE A 174 -1.81 8.59 -12.85
N LEU A 175 -2.14 7.57 -13.65
CA LEU A 175 -2.32 7.73 -15.10
C LEU A 175 -3.53 8.59 -15.43
N SER A 176 -4.60 8.53 -14.65
CA SER A 176 -5.76 9.42 -14.82
C SER A 176 -5.35 10.89 -14.67
N TYR A 177 -4.55 11.19 -13.66
CA TYR A 177 -3.99 12.52 -13.48
C TYR A 177 -3.11 12.94 -14.68
N GLN A 178 -2.20 12.06 -15.12
CA GLN A 178 -1.34 12.33 -16.27
C GLN A 178 -2.14 12.58 -17.55
N ALA A 179 -3.22 11.81 -17.77
CA ALA A 179 -4.12 11.97 -18.91
C ALA A 179 -4.81 13.35 -18.90
N MET A 180 -5.26 13.80 -17.72
CA MET A 180 -5.90 15.11 -17.56
C MET A 180 -4.90 16.25 -17.78
N GLN A 181 -3.68 16.16 -17.22
CA GLN A 181 -2.66 17.22 -17.34
C GLN A 181 -2.09 17.34 -18.75
N THR A 182 -1.77 16.21 -19.37
CA THR A 182 -1.14 16.20 -20.70
C THR A 182 -2.15 16.23 -21.84
N ARG A 183 -3.45 16.07 -21.55
CA ARG A 183 -4.56 15.92 -22.53
C ARG A 183 -4.33 14.81 -23.54
N ARG A 184 -3.47 13.83 -23.26
CA ARG A 184 -3.17 12.70 -24.15
C ARG A 184 -4.21 11.61 -23.98
N LYS A 185 -5.07 11.41 -24.99
CA LYS A 185 -6.17 10.44 -24.96
C LYS A 185 -5.72 9.00 -24.76
N TRP A 186 -4.56 8.60 -25.29
CA TRP A 186 -4.03 7.24 -25.15
C TRP A 186 -3.74 6.84 -23.68
N LEU A 187 -3.46 7.80 -22.80
CA LEU A 187 -3.26 7.52 -21.38
C LEU A 187 -4.55 6.98 -20.72
N TRP A 188 -5.73 7.35 -21.22
CA TRP A 188 -6.98 6.77 -20.74
C TRP A 188 -7.10 5.28 -21.08
N LEU A 189 -6.54 4.81 -22.21
CA LEU A 189 -6.44 3.38 -22.51
C LEU A 189 -5.56 2.67 -21.47
N CYS A 190 -4.47 3.30 -21.05
CA CYS A 190 -3.62 2.76 -19.99
C CYS A 190 -4.34 2.74 -18.61
N VAL A 191 -5.18 3.74 -18.31
CA VAL A 191 -6.05 3.73 -17.10
C VAL A 191 -6.99 2.54 -17.13
N VAL A 192 -7.67 2.32 -18.26
CA VAL A 192 -8.56 1.19 -18.46
C VAL A 192 -7.80 -0.14 -18.30
N ALA A 193 -6.61 -0.26 -18.88
CA ALA A 193 -5.76 -1.46 -18.73
C ALA A 193 -5.41 -1.72 -17.24
N CYS A 194 -5.06 -0.67 -16.49
CA CYS A 194 -4.82 -0.81 -15.04
C CYS A 194 -6.08 -1.27 -14.29
N LEU A 195 -7.26 -0.73 -14.60
CA LEU A 195 -8.52 -1.14 -13.97
C LEU A 195 -8.87 -2.60 -14.29
N PHE A 196 -8.66 -3.05 -15.54
CA PHE A 196 -8.79 -4.47 -15.88
C PHE A 196 -7.84 -5.35 -15.07
N SER A 197 -6.60 -4.90 -14.83
CA SER A 197 -5.65 -5.64 -13.99
C SER A 197 -6.13 -5.72 -12.53
N VAL A 198 -6.85 -4.70 -12.01
CA VAL A 198 -7.53 -4.77 -10.71
C VAL A 198 -8.60 -5.85 -10.72
N PHE A 199 -9.44 -5.92 -11.76
CA PHE A 199 -10.45 -6.98 -11.91
C PHE A 199 -9.81 -8.38 -11.97
N PHE A 200 -8.78 -8.55 -12.80
CA PHE A 200 -8.09 -9.84 -12.95
C PHE A 200 -7.43 -10.33 -11.65
N SER A 201 -7.06 -9.42 -10.75
CA SER A 201 -6.54 -9.81 -9.42
C SER A 201 -7.57 -10.52 -8.55
N SER A 202 -8.87 -10.50 -8.92
CA SER A 202 -10.00 -11.07 -8.19
C SER A 202 -10.08 -10.59 -6.73
N SER A 203 -9.57 -9.41 -6.44
CA SER A 203 -9.59 -8.79 -5.10
C SER A 203 -10.71 -7.75 -5.00
N ARG A 204 -11.80 -8.12 -4.31
CA ARG A 204 -12.96 -7.23 -4.09
C ARG A 204 -12.58 -5.95 -3.37
N ILE A 205 -11.74 -6.07 -2.32
CA ILE A 205 -11.31 -4.90 -1.55
C ILE A 205 -10.38 -3.99 -2.36
N ALA A 206 -9.50 -4.55 -3.19
CA ALA A 206 -8.64 -3.74 -4.04
C ALA A 206 -9.45 -2.97 -5.10
N LEU A 207 -10.51 -3.57 -5.62
CA LEU A 207 -11.44 -2.88 -6.54
C LEU A 207 -12.15 -1.73 -5.83
N ALA A 208 -12.78 -1.99 -4.67
CA ALA A 208 -13.46 -0.96 -3.88
C ALA A 208 -12.50 0.18 -3.48
N ALA A 209 -11.30 -0.18 -3.04
CA ALA A 209 -10.25 0.77 -2.67
C ALA A 209 -9.78 1.62 -3.85
N SER A 210 -9.60 1.01 -5.03
CA SER A 210 -9.21 1.72 -6.26
C SER A 210 -10.28 2.71 -6.70
N LEU A 211 -11.54 2.31 -6.68
CA LEU A 211 -12.66 3.20 -7.01
C LEU A 211 -12.79 4.35 -6.01
N ALA A 212 -12.68 4.06 -4.70
CA ALA A 212 -12.70 5.10 -3.67
C ALA A 212 -11.53 6.08 -3.81
N GLY A 213 -10.32 5.58 -4.08
CA GLY A 213 -9.13 6.40 -4.32
C GLY A 213 -9.26 7.28 -5.57
N MET A 214 -9.77 6.73 -6.67
CA MET A 214 -10.03 7.50 -7.89
C MET A 214 -11.11 8.57 -7.64
N ALA A 215 -12.20 8.23 -6.95
CA ALA A 215 -13.25 9.18 -6.61
C ALA A 215 -12.72 10.34 -5.76
N ALA A 216 -11.90 10.05 -4.74
CA ALA A 216 -11.28 11.07 -3.90
C ALA A 216 -10.33 11.99 -4.70
N ALA A 217 -9.50 11.41 -5.58
CA ALA A 217 -8.61 12.17 -6.45
C ALA A 217 -9.39 13.06 -7.42
N PHE A 218 -10.42 12.52 -8.09
CA PHE A 218 -11.25 13.30 -9.03
C PHE A 218 -12.07 14.37 -8.34
N TYR A 219 -12.63 14.08 -7.17
CA TYR A 219 -13.32 15.10 -6.37
C TYR A 219 -12.40 16.29 -6.09
N LYS A 220 -11.17 16.00 -5.65
CA LYS A 220 -10.16 17.00 -5.35
C LYS A 220 -9.73 17.80 -6.59
N LEU A 221 -9.56 17.13 -7.74
CA LEU A 221 -9.18 17.75 -9.01
C LEU A 221 -10.32 18.58 -9.63
N SER A 222 -11.57 18.19 -9.42
CA SER A 222 -12.73 18.88 -10.02
C SER A 222 -12.97 20.27 -9.47
N GLY A 223 -12.57 20.51 -8.22
CA GLY A 223 -12.78 21.76 -7.48
C GLY A 223 -14.27 22.12 -7.26
N SER A 224 -15.21 21.28 -7.73
CA SER A 224 -16.65 21.53 -7.64
C SER A 224 -17.43 20.21 -7.59
N VAL A 225 -18.35 20.12 -6.62
CA VAL A 225 -19.23 18.94 -6.45
C VAL A 225 -20.02 18.63 -7.73
N ASN A 226 -20.56 19.66 -8.40
CA ASN A 226 -21.34 19.48 -9.61
C ASN A 226 -20.51 18.92 -10.77
N LYS A 227 -19.24 19.35 -10.92
CA LYS A 227 -18.33 18.77 -11.93
C LYS A 227 -18.00 17.32 -11.58
N PHE A 228 -17.72 17.03 -10.32
CA PHE A 228 -17.46 15.67 -9.85
C PHE A 228 -18.65 14.75 -10.12
N LEU A 229 -19.88 15.15 -9.76
CA LEU A 229 -21.09 14.36 -10.01
C LEU A 229 -21.33 14.08 -11.50
N ARG A 230 -21.14 15.09 -12.35
CA ARG A 230 -21.24 14.91 -13.81
C ARG A 230 -20.20 13.91 -14.34
N MET A 231 -18.93 14.03 -13.91
CA MET A 231 -17.87 13.11 -14.31
C MET A 231 -18.15 11.68 -13.80
N SER A 232 -18.63 11.54 -12.57
CA SER A 232 -19.00 10.25 -12.00
C SER A 232 -20.17 9.62 -12.73
N LEU A 233 -21.20 10.40 -13.08
CA LEU A 233 -22.34 9.93 -13.87
C LEU A 233 -21.89 9.42 -15.24
N VAL A 234 -21.07 10.18 -15.95
CA VAL A 234 -20.51 9.76 -17.24
C VAL A 234 -19.69 8.47 -17.11
N ALA A 235 -18.85 8.36 -16.07
CA ALA A 235 -18.07 7.16 -15.82
C ALA A 235 -18.97 5.93 -15.54
N VAL A 236 -20.02 6.08 -14.74
CA VAL A 236 -21.00 5.01 -14.45
C VAL A 236 -21.76 4.60 -15.73
N LEU A 237 -22.21 5.56 -16.53
CA LEU A 237 -22.89 5.27 -17.79
C LEU A 237 -21.97 4.55 -18.80
N LEU A 238 -20.71 4.97 -18.92
CA LEU A 238 -19.71 4.30 -19.75
C LEU A 238 -19.41 2.88 -19.24
N ALA A 239 -19.24 2.70 -17.93
CA ALA A 239 -19.04 1.40 -17.34
C ALA A 239 -20.26 0.48 -17.55
N GLY A 240 -21.48 0.99 -17.35
CA GLY A 240 -22.71 0.23 -17.56
C GLY A 240 -22.93 -0.15 -19.03
N SER A 241 -22.75 0.79 -19.96
CA SER A 241 -22.89 0.50 -21.39
C SER A 241 -21.84 -0.46 -21.94
N SER A 242 -20.65 -0.49 -21.34
CA SER A 242 -19.56 -1.41 -21.69
C SER A 242 -19.58 -2.73 -20.89
N PHE A 243 -20.57 -2.93 -20.01
CA PHE A 243 -20.67 -4.12 -19.15
C PHE A 243 -20.53 -5.46 -19.88
N PRO A 244 -21.14 -5.70 -21.04
CA PRO A 244 -20.98 -6.97 -21.77
C PRO A 244 -19.53 -7.29 -22.14
N PHE A 245 -18.66 -6.27 -22.33
CA PHE A 245 -17.27 -6.46 -22.72
C PHE A 245 -16.34 -6.82 -21.55
N TRP A 246 -16.72 -6.50 -20.31
CA TRP A 246 -15.88 -6.75 -19.15
C TRP A 246 -16.53 -7.64 -18.09
N SER A 247 -17.79 -8.08 -18.29
CA SER A 247 -18.47 -8.97 -17.36
C SER A 247 -17.70 -10.25 -17.09
N GLY A 248 -17.10 -10.89 -18.09
CA GLY A 248 -16.26 -12.07 -17.93
C GLY A 248 -14.99 -11.85 -17.08
N ALA A 249 -14.52 -10.61 -16.95
CA ALA A 249 -13.42 -10.32 -16.02
C ALA A 249 -13.85 -10.37 -14.55
N MET A 250 -15.17 -10.35 -14.28
CA MET A 250 -15.73 -10.49 -12.92
C MET A 250 -15.94 -11.94 -12.49
N ASP A 251 -15.81 -12.92 -13.40
CA ASP A 251 -16.12 -14.32 -13.12
C ASP A 251 -15.33 -14.82 -11.89
N GLY A 252 -14.04 -14.51 -11.77
CA GLY A 252 -13.25 -14.85 -10.60
C GLY A 252 -13.71 -14.19 -9.29
N ILE A 253 -14.42 -13.06 -9.36
CA ILE A 253 -15.06 -12.42 -8.20
C ILE A 253 -16.37 -13.11 -7.87
N ILE A 254 -17.13 -13.49 -8.91
CA ILE A 254 -18.44 -14.16 -8.78
C ILE A 254 -18.26 -15.59 -8.28
N GLU A 255 -17.30 -16.34 -8.82
CA GLU A 255 -16.98 -17.70 -8.37
C GLU A 255 -16.58 -17.74 -6.90
N LYS A 256 -15.79 -16.78 -6.44
CA LYS A 256 -15.47 -16.65 -5.00
C LYS A 256 -16.73 -16.42 -4.15
N ASN A 257 -17.77 -15.76 -4.69
CA ASN A 257 -19.03 -15.58 -3.98
C ASN A 257 -19.89 -16.84 -4.03
N ALA A 258 -19.93 -17.57 -5.15
CA ALA A 258 -20.69 -18.80 -5.29
C ALA A 258 -20.13 -19.94 -4.44
N GLY A 259 -18.80 -20.08 -4.35
CA GLY A 259 -18.14 -21.04 -3.47
C GLY A 259 -18.33 -20.77 -1.97
N THR A 260 -18.70 -19.54 -1.60
CA THR A 260 -19.00 -19.13 -0.21
C THR A 260 -20.46 -19.34 0.15
N ALA A 261 -21.35 -19.58 -0.82
CA ALA A 261 -22.81 -19.74 -0.60
C ALA A 261 -23.19 -21.13 -0.07
N SER A 262 -22.28 -22.10 -0.03
CA SER A 262 -22.52 -23.42 0.57
C SER A 262 -22.04 -23.45 2.02
N VAL A 263 -23.01 -23.45 2.95
CA VAL A 263 -22.88 -23.77 4.39
C VAL A 263 -22.17 -22.73 5.23
N ILE A 264 -22.95 -21.87 5.95
CA ILE A 264 -22.54 -21.14 7.17
C ILE A 264 -21.04 -20.76 7.20
N ASN A 265 -20.56 -20.09 6.18
CA ASN A 265 -19.20 -19.61 6.17
C ASN A 265 -19.18 -18.11 6.41
N VAL A 266 -19.02 -17.77 7.69
CA VAL A 266 -18.34 -16.55 8.13
C VAL A 266 -17.19 -16.33 7.14
N SER A 267 -17.14 -15.20 6.46
CA SER A 267 -16.08 -14.97 5.49
C SER A 267 -14.72 -15.13 6.19
N SER A 268 -13.71 -15.64 5.49
CA SER A 268 -12.38 -15.83 6.11
C SER A 268 -11.83 -14.54 6.75
N ARG A 269 -12.39 -13.38 6.39
CA ARG A 269 -12.04 -12.08 6.96
C ARG A 269 -12.75 -11.81 8.29
N GLU A 270 -14.00 -12.23 8.45
CA GLU A 270 -14.73 -12.07 9.71
C GLU A 270 -14.05 -12.84 10.84
N LYS A 271 -13.64 -14.09 10.61
CA LYS A 271 -12.83 -14.86 11.57
C LYS A 271 -11.59 -14.07 12.02
N LYS A 272 -10.83 -13.50 11.05
CA LYS A 272 -9.64 -12.71 11.37
C LYS A 272 -9.96 -11.44 12.15
N TRP A 273 -11.08 -10.80 11.87
CA TRP A 273 -11.53 -9.62 12.61
C TRP A 273 -11.93 -9.97 14.03
N ASP A 274 -12.65 -11.07 14.20
CA ASP A 274 -13.06 -11.58 15.53
C ASP A 274 -11.84 -11.91 16.39
N VAL A 275 -10.84 -12.61 15.83
CA VAL A 275 -9.58 -12.89 16.52
C VAL A 275 -8.88 -11.61 16.94
N ARG A 276 -8.75 -10.61 16.05
CA ARG A 276 -8.14 -9.31 16.40
C ARG A 276 -8.92 -8.59 17.50
N MET A 277 -10.26 -8.70 17.48
CA MET A 277 -11.11 -8.10 18.51
C MET A 277 -10.96 -8.82 19.86
N MET A 278 -10.91 -10.15 19.87
CA MET A 278 -10.65 -10.94 21.08
C MET A 278 -9.29 -10.62 21.70
N GLU A 279 -8.24 -10.50 20.86
CA GLU A 279 -6.91 -10.08 21.33
C GLU A 279 -6.94 -8.69 21.98
N PHE A 280 -7.63 -7.74 21.34
CA PHE A 280 -7.79 -6.40 21.88
C PHE A 280 -8.56 -6.42 23.22
N GLN A 281 -9.63 -7.20 23.33
CA GLN A 281 -10.38 -7.35 24.57
C GLN A 281 -9.52 -7.98 25.70
N GLY A 282 -8.63 -8.89 25.36
CA GLY A 282 -7.71 -9.52 26.30
C GLY A 282 -6.60 -8.58 26.81
N SER A 283 -6.16 -7.61 26.00
CA SER A 283 -5.13 -6.63 26.37
C SER A 283 -5.45 -5.25 25.75
N PRO A 284 -6.46 -4.51 26.26
CA PRO A 284 -6.94 -3.31 25.60
C PRO A 284 -5.98 -2.12 25.69
N VAL A 285 -5.11 -2.07 26.68
CA VAL A 285 -4.22 -0.92 26.91
C VAL A 285 -2.95 -1.02 26.09
N PHE A 286 -2.27 -2.16 26.15
CA PHE A 286 -0.95 -2.37 25.53
C PHE A 286 -0.99 -3.25 24.28
N GLY A 287 -2.03 -4.09 24.12
CA GLY A 287 -2.10 -5.08 23.04
C GLY A 287 -1.35 -6.37 23.35
N VAL A 288 -1.22 -7.25 22.34
CA VAL A 288 -0.54 -8.56 22.43
C VAL A 288 0.93 -8.52 22.00
N GLY A 289 1.43 -7.38 21.60
CA GLY A 289 2.81 -7.18 21.16
C GLY A 289 2.94 -6.74 19.70
N PHE A 290 3.87 -5.81 19.46
CA PHE A 290 4.18 -5.30 18.12
C PHE A 290 4.53 -6.44 17.15
N SER A 291 3.84 -6.49 16.02
CA SER A 291 4.03 -7.53 14.99
C SER A 291 3.94 -8.96 15.55
N SER A 292 3.00 -9.17 16.47
CA SER A 292 2.71 -10.44 17.14
C SER A 292 1.21 -10.74 17.08
N VAL A 293 0.85 -11.95 17.45
CA VAL A 293 -0.52 -12.44 17.63
C VAL A 293 -0.57 -13.34 18.86
N ASN A 294 -1.78 -13.55 19.39
CA ASN A 294 -1.96 -14.56 20.43
C ASN A 294 -1.97 -15.97 19.77
N PRO A 295 -0.98 -16.84 20.06
CA PRO A 295 -0.86 -18.13 19.39
C PRO A 295 -2.08 -19.04 19.57
N ILE A 296 -2.81 -18.91 20.68
CA ILE A 296 -3.97 -19.75 21.01
C ILE A 296 -5.20 -19.27 20.22
N LEU A 297 -5.40 -17.95 20.12
CA LEU A 297 -6.57 -17.36 19.44
C LEU A 297 -6.41 -17.34 17.92
N ALA A 298 -5.17 -17.23 17.44
CA ALA A 298 -4.83 -16.95 16.05
C ALA A 298 -4.12 -18.16 15.36
N GLU A 299 -4.38 -19.39 15.79
CA GLU A 299 -3.66 -20.59 15.31
C GLU A 299 -3.66 -20.73 13.79
N GLU A 300 -4.75 -20.35 13.11
CA GLU A 300 -4.86 -20.38 11.65
C GLU A 300 -4.25 -19.17 10.93
N GLU A 301 -3.76 -18.15 11.66
CA GLU A 301 -3.37 -16.84 11.11
C GLU A 301 -1.86 -16.63 11.04
N PHE A 302 -1.08 -17.59 11.47
CA PHE A 302 0.36 -17.54 11.36
C PHE A 302 0.97 -18.88 10.93
N ASP A 303 2.13 -18.80 10.31
CA ASP A 303 2.91 -19.98 9.95
C ASP A 303 3.73 -20.43 11.18
N PRO A 304 3.49 -21.63 11.73
CA PRO A 304 4.18 -22.11 12.94
C PRO A 304 5.69 -22.32 12.73
N VAL A 305 6.17 -22.40 11.48
CA VAL A 305 7.59 -22.59 11.17
C VAL A 305 8.33 -21.25 11.06
N THR A 306 7.73 -20.29 10.37
CA THR A 306 8.39 -19.00 10.08
C THR A 306 7.95 -17.86 11.00
N GLY A 307 6.85 -18.03 11.73
CA GLY A 307 6.19 -16.98 12.49
C GLY A 307 5.60 -15.87 11.61
N THR A 308 5.38 -16.13 10.31
CA THR A 308 4.76 -15.16 9.43
C THR A 308 3.29 -15.00 9.77
N ILE A 309 2.85 -13.77 10.00
CA ILE A 309 1.50 -13.43 10.44
C ILE A 309 0.69 -12.88 9.27
N GLU A 310 -0.57 -13.29 9.17
CA GLU A 310 -1.56 -12.72 8.27
C GLU A 310 -2.67 -12.01 9.06
N PRO A 311 -2.47 -10.73 9.45
CA PRO A 311 -3.37 -10.06 10.41
C PRO A 311 -4.79 -9.78 9.88
N GLY A 312 -5.05 -9.96 8.59
CA GLY A 312 -6.38 -9.81 8.00
C GLY A 312 -6.89 -8.37 7.89
N THR A 313 -6.45 -7.45 8.75
CA THR A 313 -6.81 -6.04 8.73
C THR A 313 -5.72 -5.20 9.41
N SER A 314 -5.33 -4.08 8.80
CA SER A 314 -4.37 -3.15 9.41
C SER A 314 -5.00 -2.32 10.53
N TRP A 315 -6.28 -1.95 10.39
CA TRP A 315 -6.94 -1.11 11.39
C TRP A 315 -7.10 -1.83 12.73
N LEU A 316 -7.63 -3.06 12.72
CA LEU A 316 -7.74 -3.83 13.96
C LEU A 316 -6.38 -4.27 14.50
N ALA A 317 -5.38 -4.48 13.63
CA ALA A 317 -4.02 -4.78 14.05
C ALA A 317 -3.39 -3.64 14.89
N VAL A 318 -3.76 -2.38 14.67
CA VAL A 318 -3.31 -1.28 15.53
C VAL A 318 -3.81 -1.49 16.96
N PHE A 319 -5.07 -1.86 17.13
CA PHE A 319 -5.67 -2.07 18.45
C PHE A 319 -5.22 -3.37 19.09
N SER A 320 -5.20 -4.49 18.34
CA SER A 320 -4.84 -5.78 18.89
C SER A 320 -3.36 -5.87 19.25
N MET A 321 -2.46 -5.35 18.39
CA MET A 321 -1.03 -5.43 18.61
C MET A 321 -0.49 -4.37 19.58
N LEU A 322 -1.01 -3.15 19.55
CA LEU A 322 -0.45 -2.01 20.29
C LEU A 322 -1.41 -1.39 21.33
N GLY A 323 -2.62 -1.90 21.42
CA GLY A 323 -3.65 -1.41 22.34
C GLY A 323 -4.10 0.03 22.05
N LEU A 324 -4.83 0.60 23.02
CA LEU A 324 -5.32 1.98 22.94
C LEU A 324 -4.19 3.01 22.89
N ILE A 325 -3.07 2.76 23.59
CA ILE A 325 -1.93 3.68 23.59
C ILE A 325 -1.34 3.76 22.18
N GLY A 326 -1.11 2.61 21.51
CA GLY A 326 -0.65 2.59 20.13
C GLY A 326 -1.62 3.27 19.17
N ALA A 327 -2.94 3.06 19.36
CA ALA A 327 -3.97 3.71 18.56
C ALA A 327 -3.93 5.25 18.70
N VAL A 328 -3.69 5.77 19.91
CA VAL A 328 -3.49 7.22 20.15
C VAL A 328 -2.29 7.78 19.38
N PHE A 329 -1.24 7.00 19.15
CA PHE A 329 -0.12 7.45 18.33
C PHE A 329 -0.46 7.38 16.82
N VAL A 330 -1.06 6.30 16.36
CA VAL A 330 -1.22 6.00 14.93
C VAL A 330 -2.38 6.80 14.31
N LEU A 331 -3.58 6.76 14.92
CA LEU A 331 -4.78 7.34 14.31
C LEU A 331 -4.72 8.86 14.16
N PRO A 332 -4.33 9.66 15.18
CA PRO A 332 -4.20 11.10 15.02
C PRO A 332 -3.09 11.48 14.04
N PHE A 333 -2.02 10.69 13.95
CA PHE A 333 -0.96 10.92 12.97
C PHE A 333 -1.47 10.70 11.54
N PHE A 334 -2.21 9.64 11.28
CA PHE A 334 -2.81 9.35 9.96
C PHE A 334 -3.83 10.43 9.58
N TYR A 335 -4.70 10.80 10.52
CA TYR A 335 -5.65 11.91 10.33
C TYR A 335 -4.94 13.22 10.00
N LYS A 336 -3.87 13.56 10.73
CA LYS A 336 -3.08 14.75 10.47
C LYS A 336 -2.46 14.75 9.08
N CYS A 337 -1.87 13.62 8.65
CA CYS A 337 -1.31 13.49 7.31
C CYS A 337 -2.39 13.68 6.24
N PHE A 338 -3.52 12.98 6.37
CA PHE A 338 -4.64 13.10 5.44
C PHE A 338 -5.20 14.52 5.38
N ARG A 339 -5.48 15.13 6.53
CA ARG A 339 -5.96 16.52 6.61
C ARG A 339 -4.99 17.49 5.97
N THR A 340 -3.68 17.31 6.21
CA THR A 340 -2.65 18.21 5.65
C THR A 340 -2.64 18.18 4.13
N VAL A 341 -2.64 17.00 3.51
CA VAL A 341 -2.66 16.86 2.06
C VAL A 341 -4.01 17.26 1.47
N TRP A 342 -5.11 17.02 2.19
CA TRP A 342 -6.45 17.43 1.77
C TRP A 342 -6.57 18.96 1.64
N GLN A 343 -5.91 19.74 2.48
CA GLN A 343 -5.92 21.19 2.44
C GLN A 343 -5.13 21.80 1.27
N GLN A 344 -4.25 21.04 0.63
CA GLN A 344 -3.48 21.52 -0.53
C GLN A 344 -4.35 21.51 -1.80
N HIS A 345 -4.13 22.48 -2.70
CA HIS A 345 -4.96 22.64 -3.89
C HIS A 345 -4.27 22.23 -5.20
N ASP A 346 -3.00 21.85 -5.15
CA ASP A 346 -2.31 21.42 -6.35
C ASP A 346 -2.65 19.99 -6.77
N ALA A 347 -2.45 19.73 -8.03
CA ALA A 347 -2.85 18.49 -8.65
C ALA A 347 -2.03 17.26 -8.21
N PHE A 348 -0.77 17.45 -7.79
CA PHE A 348 0.04 16.36 -7.22
C PHE A 348 -0.54 15.86 -5.89
N HIS A 349 -0.99 16.79 -5.05
CA HIS A 349 -1.60 16.44 -3.77
C HIS A 349 -2.96 15.72 -3.94
N ALA A 350 -3.68 15.98 -5.04
CA ALA A 350 -4.88 15.20 -5.37
C ALA A 350 -4.56 13.71 -5.62
N ILE A 351 -3.42 13.39 -6.27
CA ILE A 351 -2.96 12.00 -6.40
C ILE A 351 -2.68 11.41 -5.03
N ILE A 352 -1.97 12.13 -4.17
CA ILE A 352 -1.62 11.64 -2.83
C ILE A 352 -2.88 11.38 -1.99
N VAL A 353 -3.90 12.26 -2.08
CA VAL A 353 -5.22 12.03 -1.47
C VAL A 353 -5.84 10.73 -2.00
N GLY A 354 -5.85 10.53 -3.32
CA GLY A 354 -6.38 9.32 -3.94
C GLY A 354 -5.64 8.05 -3.48
N VAL A 355 -4.31 8.08 -3.47
CA VAL A 355 -3.49 6.95 -3.02
C VAL A 355 -3.70 6.65 -1.53
N LEU A 356 -3.75 7.68 -0.66
CA LEU A 356 -4.04 7.48 0.76
C LEU A 356 -5.44 6.91 0.99
N THR A 357 -6.45 7.41 0.26
CA THR A 357 -7.81 6.87 0.34
C THR A 357 -7.84 5.41 -0.08
N LEU A 358 -7.18 5.06 -1.20
CA LEU A 358 -7.05 3.66 -1.63
C LEU A 358 -6.41 2.81 -0.53
N LEU A 359 -5.28 3.24 0.02
CA LEU A 359 -4.57 2.48 1.06
C LEU A 359 -5.42 2.33 2.32
N PHE A 360 -6.10 3.39 2.78
CA PHE A 360 -6.94 3.35 3.97
C PHE A 360 -8.15 2.42 3.81
N VAL A 361 -8.79 2.41 2.64
CA VAL A 361 -9.87 1.46 2.34
C VAL A 361 -9.34 0.04 2.23
N HIS A 362 -8.19 -0.16 1.57
CA HIS A 362 -7.58 -1.48 1.42
C HIS A 362 -7.15 -2.08 2.77
N MET A 363 -6.74 -1.25 3.73
CA MET A 363 -6.37 -1.64 5.10
C MET A 363 -7.51 -2.26 5.92
N PHE A 364 -8.78 -2.14 5.51
CA PHE A 364 -9.88 -2.84 6.20
C PHE A 364 -9.81 -4.36 6.05
N ALA A 365 -9.27 -4.85 4.95
CA ALA A 365 -9.19 -6.29 4.68
C ALA A 365 -7.77 -6.81 4.49
N GLU A 366 -6.74 -5.97 4.66
CA GLU A 366 -5.33 -6.37 4.51
C GLU A 366 -4.47 -5.78 5.63
N GLY A 367 -3.63 -6.64 6.20
CA GLY A 367 -2.79 -6.31 7.36
C GLY A 367 -1.35 -6.06 6.98
N TYR A 368 -0.97 -4.82 6.68
CA TYR A 368 0.42 -4.49 6.31
C TYR A 368 1.02 -3.27 7.02
N ILE A 369 0.29 -2.62 7.93
CA ILE A 369 0.72 -1.36 8.56
C ILE A 369 2.08 -1.48 9.28
N PHE A 370 2.36 -2.63 9.90
CA PHE A 370 3.59 -2.91 10.65
C PHE A 370 4.51 -3.93 9.97
N SER A 371 4.17 -4.36 8.75
CA SER A 371 4.92 -5.37 8.01
C SER A 371 6.08 -4.76 7.23
N ALA A 372 7.16 -4.37 7.90
CA ALA A 372 8.30 -3.63 7.33
C ALA A 372 8.95 -4.26 6.09
N GLY A 373 8.81 -5.59 5.89
CA GLY A 373 9.24 -6.29 4.67
C GLY A 373 8.24 -6.26 3.52
N SER A 374 7.04 -5.70 3.72
CA SER A 374 5.99 -5.63 2.71
C SER A 374 6.08 -4.35 1.89
N PHE A 375 5.94 -4.48 0.56
CA PHE A 375 5.83 -3.33 -0.34
C PHE A 375 4.64 -2.42 0.02
N MET A 376 3.52 -3.00 0.49
CA MET A 376 2.35 -2.21 0.88
C MET A 376 2.61 -1.37 2.14
N CYS A 377 3.39 -1.88 3.09
CA CYS A 377 3.85 -1.10 4.24
C CYS A 377 4.76 0.06 3.79
N TYR A 378 5.69 -0.23 2.90
CA TYR A 378 6.60 0.77 2.36
C TYR A 378 5.84 1.91 1.67
N ILE A 379 4.91 1.61 0.75
CA ILE A 379 4.16 2.65 0.03
C ILE A 379 3.21 3.44 0.95
N LEU A 380 2.64 2.78 1.97
CA LEU A 380 1.82 3.46 2.98
C LEU A 380 2.62 4.53 3.71
N TRP A 381 3.75 4.15 4.30
CA TRP A 381 4.55 5.09 5.09
C TRP A 381 5.24 6.16 4.24
N LEU A 382 5.59 5.84 2.99
CA LEU A 382 6.06 6.85 2.04
C LEU A 382 4.97 7.85 1.69
N THR A 383 3.74 7.38 1.43
CA THR A 383 2.61 8.26 1.10
C THR A 383 2.25 9.16 2.28
N LEU A 384 2.27 8.63 3.51
CA LEU A 384 2.11 9.42 4.73
C LEU A 384 3.24 10.46 4.89
N GLY A 385 4.48 10.09 4.54
CA GLY A 385 5.62 11.00 4.55
C GLY A 385 5.43 12.18 3.60
N VAL A 386 5.06 11.90 2.35
CA VAL A 386 4.78 12.93 1.34
C VAL A 386 3.60 13.81 1.75
N ALA A 387 2.53 13.20 2.31
CA ALA A 387 1.37 13.93 2.80
C ALA A 387 1.71 14.86 3.97
N TYR A 388 2.56 14.43 4.89
CA TYR A 388 3.02 15.26 6.01
C TYR A 388 3.87 16.45 5.54
N ASP A 389 4.73 16.23 4.53
CA ASP A 389 5.61 17.26 3.98
C ASP A 389 4.87 18.38 3.24
N SER A 390 3.63 18.13 2.82
CA SER A 390 2.78 19.08 2.10
C SER A 390 2.56 20.41 2.86
N LYS A 391 2.67 20.38 4.19
CA LYS A 391 2.56 21.56 5.04
C LYS A 391 3.67 22.59 4.80
N CYS A 392 4.83 22.17 4.32
CA CYS A 392 5.99 23.03 4.13
C CYS A 392 6.08 23.64 2.73
N SER A 393 5.29 23.13 1.78
CA SER A 393 5.30 23.60 0.37
C SER A 393 4.76 25.02 0.19
N GLY A 394 3.94 25.51 1.12
CA GLY A 394 3.37 26.87 1.06
C GLY A 394 4.28 28.01 1.51
N ARG A 395 5.54 27.74 1.89
CA ARG A 395 6.50 28.77 2.35
C ARG A 395 7.73 28.95 1.44
N CYS A 396 7.79 28.19 0.35
CA CYS A 396 8.88 28.26 -0.62
C CYS A 396 8.31 28.26 -2.06
N LEU A 397 7.63 29.33 -2.42
CA LEU A 397 7.40 29.81 -3.78
C LEU A 397 7.64 31.32 -3.78
#